data_ecc41a4fd7b9ad975d390c329ebd5d81
#
_entry.id   ecc41a4fd7b9ad975d390c329ebd5d81
#
_cell.length_a   1.000
_cell.length_b   1.000
_cell.length_c   1.000
_cell.angle_alpha   90.00
_cell.angle_beta   90.00
_cell.angle_gamma   90.00
#
_symmetry.space_group_name_H-M   'P 1'
#
loop_
_entity.id
_entity.type
_entity.pdbx_description
1 polymer ?
#
loop_
_entity_poly.entity_id
_entity_poly.type
_entity_poly.pdbx_seq_one_letter_code
_entity_poly.pdbx_strand_id
1 'polypeptide(L)'
;MRKVLVLMMALIMFVNMFGLKVIMVTDAGGLGDKSFNDGTWAGVQMAVEQLPDIEAEILISKEQTDYVPNLTNAAQNGDVVIGVGFMMADVLFNIAMQYPDTFFIGIDIEPSPNQVIPSNLALYTFKEEEGGFLLGYLAASMTKTNKVGFIGGLEIPPVKRYEIGYRSGVEAFNQIKGENVTVITGYVGSFTDSSKTKQIALSHYDHGADIIFTGVTTAAVIDAAKEVGSSFYGLPDNAPLNQIIEEYFEKGRGYFVIGYDMDQDYIAPGYVLTSSRKKVDVAAFEGIRSALYDRNFNSGHHVLGIEDEGMGISPMKYTKGMVPNEVIAELVFLQKLMKDGEVDIPQNEAELGSFDVNSINIPF
;
A
#
# COMPACT_ATOMS: atom_id res chain seq x y z
N MET A 1 53.67 27.37 -23.05
CA MET A 1 53.27 26.04 -22.62
C MET A 1 52.50 26.05 -21.27
N ARG A 2 52.94 26.77 -20.23
CA ARG A 2 52.22 26.81 -18.92
C ARG A 2 50.79 27.42 -18.96
N LYS A 3 50.54 28.42 -19.84
CA LYS A 3 49.21 29.07 -20.00
C LYS A 3 48.21 28.22 -20.79
N VAL A 4 48.66 27.36 -21.70
CA VAL A 4 47.81 26.43 -22.46
C VAL A 4 47.38 25.25 -21.56
N LEU A 5 48.25 24.81 -20.66
CA LEU A 5 47.92 23.73 -19.70
C LEU A 5 46.87 24.15 -18.65
N VAL A 6 46.87 25.42 -18.22
CA VAL A 6 45.88 25.97 -17.29
C VAL A 6 44.51 26.13 -17.98
N LEU A 7 44.49 26.48 -19.28
CA LEU A 7 43.23 26.56 -20.05
C LEU A 7 42.64 25.16 -20.34
N MET A 8 43.47 24.15 -20.56
CA MET A 8 43.02 22.78 -20.71
C MET A 8 42.50 22.14 -19.39
N MET A 9 43.12 22.51 -18.25
CA MET A 9 42.59 22.11 -16.93
C MET A 9 41.26 22.79 -16.56
N ALA A 10 41.06 24.03 -17.00
CA ALA A 10 39.80 24.75 -16.79
C ALA A 10 38.66 24.24 -17.69
N LEU A 11 38.97 23.61 -18.83
CA LEU A 11 37.97 23.05 -19.75
C LEU A 11 37.46 21.64 -19.33
N ILE A 12 38.20 20.98 -18.44
CA ILE A 12 37.80 19.65 -17.90
C ILE A 12 36.87 19.79 -16.67
N MET A 13 36.71 20.98 -16.08
CA MET A 13 35.83 21.25 -14.94
C MET A 13 34.41 21.70 -15.28
N PHE A 14 34.03 21.73 -16.55
CA PHE A 14 32.60 21.74 -16.95
C PHE A 14 32.12 20.33 -17.23
N VAL A 15 32.28 19.43 -16.26
CA VAL A 15 31.41 18.25 -16.17
C VAL A 15 30.04 18.79 -15.81
N ASN A 16 29.10 18.64 -16.72
CA ASN A 16 27.70 19.01 -16.57
C ASN A 16 27.21 18.54 -15.19
N MET A 17 27.03 19.47 -14.25
CA MET A 17 26.21 19.31 -13.08
C MET A 17 24.72 19.38 -13.53
N PHE A 18 24.30 18.50 -14.42
CA PHE A 18 22.89 18.26 -14.60
C PHE A 18 22.54 17.15 -13.62
N GLY A 19 21.74 17.48 -12.61
CA GLY A 19 21.20 16.50 -11.69
C GLY A 19 20.38 15.44 -12.44
N LEU A 20 20.28 14.24 -11.85
CA LEU A 20 19.43 13.17 -12.40
C LEU A 20 17.97 13.63 -12.31
N LYS A 21 17.29 13.74 -13.44
CA LYS A 21 15.89 14.15 -13.48
C LYS A 21 14.96 12.94 -13.37
N VAL A 22 14.22 12.87 -12.26
CA VAL A 22 13.23 11.86 -11.97
C VAL A 22 11.84 12.39 -12.28
N ILE A 23 11.05 11.69 -13.10
CA ILE A 23 9.67 12.08 -13.41
C ILE A 23 8.73 10.96 -13.01
N MET A 24 7.87 11.21 -12.04
CA MET A 24 6.82 10.28 -11.63
C MET A 24 5.53 10.55 -12.40
N VAL A 25 4.90 9.48 -12.90
CA VAL A 25 3.57 9.51 -13.52
C VAL A 25 2.59 8.77 -12.61
N THR A 26 1.58 9.48 -12.10
CA THR A 26 0.56 8.89 -11.24
C THR A 26 -0.43 8.03 -12.01
N ASP A 27 -1.10 7.12 -11.32
CA ASP A 27 -2.33 6.56 -11.84
C ASP A 27 -3.50 7.58 -11.78
N ALA A 28 -4.71 7.14 -12.14
CA ALA A 28 -5.91 7.99 -12.14
C ALA A 28 -6.37 8.44 -10.74
N GLY A 29 -5.81 7.87 -9.66
CA GLY A 29 -6.03 8.31 -8.28
C GLY A 29 -5.38 9.65 -7.99
N GLY A 30 -4.25 9.94 -8.62
CA GLY A 30 -3.52 11.20 -8.48
C GLY A 30 -2.96 11.44 -7.07
N LEU A 31 -2.40 12.62 -6.86
CA LEU A 31 -1.95 13.05 -5.51
C LEU A 31 -3.11 13.46 -4.61
N GLY A 32 -2.90 13.32 -3.31
CA GLY A 32 -3.89 13.62 -2.27
C GLY A 32 -4.70 12.41 -1.84
N ASP A 33 -4.36 11.22 -2.36
CA ASP A 33 -5.00 9.96 -1.96
C ASP A 33 -4.64 9.51 -0.54
N LYS A 34 -3.61 10.10 0.06
CA LYS A 34 -3.03 9.76 1.38
C LYS A 34 -2.64 8.28 1.48
N SER A 35 -2.29 7.69 0.36
CA SER A 35 -2.05 6.27 0.19
C SER A 35 -0.99 6.03 -0.88
N PHE A 36 -1.34 5.37 -1.97
CA PHE A 36 -0.48 4.79 -2.99
C PHE A 36 0.38 5.81 -3.75
N ASN A 37 -0.28 6.83 -4.36
CA ASN A 37 0.44 7.86 -5.12
C ASN A 37 1.23 8.80 -4.20
N ASP A 38 0.63 9.24 -3.08
CA ASP A 38 1.32 10.07 -2.09
C ASP A 38 2.50 9.33 -1.46
N GLY A 39 2.37 8.02 -1.20
CA GLY A 39 3.44 7.18 -0.70
C GLY A 39 4.61 7.06 -1.69
N THR A 40 4.31 6.79 -2.96
CA THR A 40 5.34 6.72 -4.01
C THR A 40 6.05 8.06 -4.16
N TRP A 41 5.29 9.17 -4.16
CA TRP A 41 5.87 10.50 -4.23
C TRP A 41 6.74 10.83 -3.01
N ALA A 42 6.38 10.37 -1.81
CA ALA A 42 7.23 10.52 -0.63
C ALA A 42 8.58 9.82 -0.80
N GLY A 43 8.63 8.67 -1.46
CA GLY A 43 9.89 7.99 -1.82
C GLY A 43 10.73 8.80 -2.80
N VAL A 44 10.11 9.44 -3.80
CA VAL A 44 10.80 10.36 -4.71
C VAL A 44 11.36 11.57 -3.96
N GLN A 45 10.57 12.17 -3.07
CA GLN A 45 11.04 13.29 -2.25
C GLN A 45 12.19 12.90 -1.32
N MET A 46 12.13 11.70 -0.73
CA MET A 46 13.23 11.15 0.06
C MET A 46 14.51 11.02 -0.77
N ALA A 47 14.41 10.64 -2.06
CA ALA A 47 15.57 10.60 -2.95
C ALA A 47 16.14 12.01 -3.20
N VAL A 48 15.28 13.02 -3.42
CA VAL A 48 15.72 14.42 -3.57
C VAL A 48 16.44 14.94 -2.32
N GLU A 49 15.99 14.52 -1.13
CA GLU A 49 16.59 14.97 0.14
C GLU A 49 17.90 14.25 0.50
N GLN A 50 18.04 12.99 0.14
CA GLN A 50 19.12 12.13 0.64
C GLN A 50 20.19 11.80 -0.41
N LEU A 51 19.86 11.90 -1.70
CA LEU A 51 20.79 11.63 -2.80
C LEU A 51 21.29 12.93 -3.44
N PRO A 52 22.53 12.99 -3.93
CA PRO A 52 23.05 14.19 -4.54
C PRO A 52 22.44 14.42 -5.94
N ASP A 53 22.23 15.68 -6.25
CA ASP A 53 21.90 16.16 -7.60
C ASP A 53 20.65 15.46 -8.22
N ILE A 54 19.57 15.26 -7.44
CA ILE A 54 18.28 14.77 -7.91
C ILE A 54 17.31 15.94 -8.11
N GLU A 55 16.73 16.04 -9.30
CA GLU A 55 15.58 16.89 -9.58
C GLU A 55 14.35 16.01 -9.79
N ALA A 56 13.20 16.39 -9.24
CA ALA A 56 11.99 15.60 -9.36
C ALA A 56 10.82 16.42 -9.92
N GLU A 57 10.04 15.78 -10.80
CA GLU A 57 8.81 16.29 -11.39
C GLU A 57 7.72 15.22 -11.31
N ILE A 58 6.46 15.66 -11.28
CA ILE A 58 5.31 14.76 -11.30
C ILE A 58 4.33 15.11 -12.41
N LEU A 59 3.88 14.11 -13.14
CA LEU A 59 2.83 14.20 -14.14
C LEU A 59 1.59 13.46 -13.62
N ILE A 60 0.51 14.20 -13.44
CA ILE A 60 -0.73 13.65 -12.89
C ILE A 60 -1.60 13.14 -14.02
N SER A 61 -1.98 11.86 -13.96
CA SER A 61 -3.00 11.27 -14.84
C SER A 61 -4.37 11.36 -14.17
N LYS A 62 -5.37 11.78 -14.92
CA LYS A 62 -6.77 11.85 -14.45
C LYS A 62 -7.59 10.64 -14.88
N GLU A 63 -7.15 10.00 -15.96
CA GLU A 63 -7.77 8.82 -16.53
C GLU A 63 -6.72 7.97 -17.26
N GLN A 64 -7.06 6.74 -17.62
CA GLN A 64 -6.09 5.81 -18.25
C GLN A 64 -5.58 6.29 -19.62
N THR A 65 -6.37 7.09 -20.33
CA THR A 65 -5.98 7.70 -21.61
C THR A 65 -4.79 8.66 -21.48
N ASP A 66 -4.51 9.16 -20.27
CA ASP A 66 -3.37 10.04 -19.97
C ASP A 66 -2.04 9.27 -19.81
N TYR A 67 -2.09 7.93 -19.62
CA TYR A 67 -0.87 7.15 -19.32
C TYR A 67 0.15 7.20 -20.46
N VAL A 68 -0.30 6.98 -21.71
CA VAL A 68 0.59 6.99 -22.88
C VAL A 68 1.25 8.35 -23.07
N PRO A 69 0.52 9.50 -23.15
CA PRO A 69 1.16 10.79 -23.33
C PRO A 69 2.03 11.21 -22.15
N ASN A 70 1.63 10.92 -20.90
CA ASN A 70 2.41 11.27 -19.72
C ASN A 70 3.71 10.47 -19.62
N LEU A 71 3.67 9.15 -19.79
CA LEU A 71 4.87 8.31 -19.78
C LEU A 71 5.80 8.62 -20.95
N THR A 72 5.27 8.93 -22.14
CA THR A 72 6.07 9.36 -23.28
C THR A 72 6.76 10.70 -23.01
N ASN A 73 6.03 11.66 -22.45
CA ASN A 73 6.61 12.94 -22.05
C ASN A 73 7.70 12.75 -20.98
N ALA A 74 7.44 11.93 -19.97
CA ALA A 74 8.42 11.62 -18.94
C ALA A 74 9.69 10.98 -19.52
N ALA A 75 9.55 10.01 -20.45
CA ALA A 75 10.69 9.36 -21.10
C ALA A 75 11.53 10.30 -21.99
N GLN A 76 10.90 11.31 -22.57
CA GLN A 76 11.60 12.31 -23.40
C GLN A 76 12.35 13.39 -22.60
N ASN A 77 11.96 13.61 -21.35
CA ASN A 77 12.42 14.73 -20.55
C ASN A 77 13.08 14.36 -19.22
N GLY A 78 13.07 13.08 -18.85
CA GLY A 78 13.63 12.55 -17.62
C GLY A 78 14.70 11.49 -17.85
N ASP A 79 15.59 11.33 -16.89
CA ASP A 79 16.60 10.27 -16.85
C ASP A 79 16.03 9.00 -16.19
N VAL A 80 15.11 9.17 -15.22
CA VAL A 80 14.38 8.12 -14.53
C VAL A 80 12.88 8.43 -14.59
N VAL A 81 12.10 7.45 -15.01
CA VAL A 81 10.63 7.53 -15.07
C VAL A 81 10.03 6.52 -14.10
N ILE A 82 9.13 6.99 -13.24
CA ILE A 82 8.37 6.12 -12.34
C ILE A 82 6.93 6.05 -12.83
N GLY A 83 6.49 4.85 -13.24
CA GLY A 83 5.09 4.57 -13.54
C GLY A 83 4.42 3.92 -12.33
N VAL A 84 3.29 4.48 -11.90
CA VAL A 84 2.61 4.08 -10.67
C VAL A 84 1.29 3.41 -10.98
N GLY A 85 1.17 2.12 -10.65
CA GLY A 85 -0.08 1.37 -10.67
C GLY A 85 -0.22 0.34 -11.77
N PHE A 86 -0.86 -0.77 -11.40
CA PHE A 86 -1.08 -1.97 -12.21
C PHE A 86 -1.59 -1.69 -13.64
N MET A 87 -2.47 -0.69 -13.77
CA MET A 87 -3.11 -0.36 -15.05
C MET A 87 -2.15 0.26 -16.09
N MET A 88 -0.93 0.63 -15.69
CA MET A 88 0.10 1.15 -16.60
C MET A 88 0.99 0.08 -17.21
N ALA A 89 0.86 -1.20 -16.83
CA ALA A 89 1.81 -2.26 -17.16
C ALA A 89 2.20 -2.29 -18.64
N ASP A 90 1.24 -2.50 -19.54
CA ASP A 90 1.51 -2.61 -20.99
C ASP A 90 2.14 -1.35 -21.57
N VAL A 91 1.71 -0.17 -21.09
CA VAL A 91 2.21 1.11 -21.57
C VAL A 91 3.65 1.31 -21.12
N LEU A 92 3.97 1.05 -19.84
CA LEU A 92 5.32 1.22 -19.30
C LEU A 92 6.33 0.29 -19.99
N PHE A 93 5.98 -0.98 -20.20
CA PHE A 93 6.81 -1.92 -20.92
C PHE A 93 7.12 -1.45 -22.35
N ASN A 94 6.09 -1.01 -23.09
CA ASN A 94 6.24 -0.54 -24.45
C ASN A 94 7.14 0.70 -24.55
N ILE A 95 6.99 1.64 -23.61
CA ILE A 95 7.79 2.87 -23.59
C ILE A 95 9.21 2.57 -23.14
N ALA A 96 9.44 1.71 -22.14
CA ALA A 96 10.79 1.31 -21.73
C ALA A 96 11.60 0.69 -22.89
N MET A 97 10.96 -0.10 -23.75
CA MET A 97 11.62 -0.65 -24.95
C MET A 97 11.94 0.43 -26.00
N GLN A 98 11.15 1.50 -26.09
CA GLN A 98 11.36 2.59 -27.05
C GLN A 98 12.44 3.60 -26.61
N TYR A 99 12.68 3.71 -25.30
CA TYR A 99 13.63 4.66 -24.69
C TYR A 99 14.69 3.90 -23.87
N PRO A 100 15.62 3.18 -24.53
CA PRO A 100 16.58 2.28 -23.85
C PRO A 100 17.62 3.03 -22.98
N ASP A 101 17.81 4.34 -23.19
CA ASP A 101 18.74 5.17 -22.43
C ASP A 101 18.10 5.81 -21.19
N THR A 102 16.78 5.66 -20.99
CA THR A 102 16.03 6.11 -19.81
C THR A 102 15.77 4.92 -18.89
N PHE A 103 15.95 5.10 -17.57
CA PHE A 103 15.59 4.08 -16.57
C PHE A 103 14.12 4.19 -16.21
N PHE A 104 13.48 3.04 -16.05
CA PHE A 104 12.08 2.95 -15.69
C PHE A 104 11.88 2.16 -14.40
N ILE A 105 11.01 2.66 -13.54
CA ILE A 105 10.61 2.02 -12.29
C ILE A 105 9.09 1.85 -12.33
N GLY A 106 8.61 0.63 -12.20
CA GLY A 106 7.18 0.32 -12.14
C GLY A 106 6.78 -0.06 -10.70
N ILE A 107 5.82 0.66 -10.13
CA ILE A 107 5.26 0.37 -8.80
C ILE A 107 3.90 -0.32 -8.99
N ASP A 108 3.71 -1.51 -8.40
CA ASP A 108 2.57 -2.41 -8.62
C ASP A 108 2.37 -2.81 -10.09
N ILE A 109 3.45 -2.93 -10.82
CA ILE A 109 3.43 -3.35 -12.22
C ILE A 109 4.02 -4.75 -12.31
N GLU A 110 3.22 -5.70 -12.78
CA GLU A 110 3.61 -7.10 -12.97
C GLU A 110 3.93 -7.39 -14.44
N PRO A 111 4.98 -8.17 -14.72
CA PRO A 111 5.20 -8.67 -16.07
C PRO A 111 4.14 -9.73 -16.42
N SER A 112 3.69 -9.75 -17.66
CA SER A 112 2.91 -10.88 -18.16
C SER A 112 3.70 -12.19 -18.12
N PRO A 113 3.05 -13.36 -18.02
CA PRO A 113 3.76 -14.63 -17.99
C PRO A 113 4.75 -14.78 -19.16
N ASN A 114 6.01 -15.06 -18.85
CA ASN A 114 7.13 -15.17 -19.80
C ASN A 114 7.53 -13.87 -20.53
N GLN A 115 7.04 -12.72 -20.11
CA GLN A 115 7.46 -11.43 -20.66
C GLN A 115 8.92 -11.14 -20.25
N VAL A 116 9.74 -10.80 -21.23
CA VAL A 116 11.13 -10.38 -20.98
C VAL A 116 11.13 -8.94 -20.48
N ILE A 117 11.69 -8.72 -19.31
CA ILE A 117 11.82 -7.38 -18.74
C ILE A 117 13.06 -6.70 -19.37
N PRO A 118 12.92 -5.51 -19.96
CA PRO A 118 14.05 -4.75 -20.47
C PRO A 118 15.09 -4.42 -19.38
N SER A 119 16.36 -4.35 -19.76
CA SER A 119 17.47 -4.08 -18.83
C SER A 119 17.43 -2.67 -18.18
N ASN A 120 16.59 -1.79 -18.68
CA ASN A 120 16.34 -0.46 -18.16
C ASN A 120 15.02 -0.34 -17.36
N LEU A 121 14.37 -1.47 -17.03
CA LEU A 121 13.09 -1.50 -16.29
C LEU A 121 13.22 -2.33 -15.01
N ALA A 122 12.93 -1.71 -13.87
CA ALA A 122 12.76 -2.37 -12.57
C ALA A 122 11.29 -2.31 -12.15
N LEU A 123 10.72 -3.43 -11.76
CA LEU A 123 9.33 -3.56 -11.34
C LEU A 123 9.29 -3.96 -9.87
N TYR A 124 8.48 -3.27 -9.08
CA TYR A 124 8.26 -3.57 -7.68
C TYR A 124 6.80 -3.90 -7.45
N THR A 125 6.55 -5.12 -6.98
CA THR A 125 5.23 -5.58 -6.53
C THR A 125 5.33 -6.03 -5.08
N PHE A 126 4.18 -6.27 -4.46
CA PHE A 126 4.12 -6.54 -3.04
C PHE A 126 3.28 -7.80 -2.78
N LYS A 127 3.56 -8.44 -1.65
CA LYS A 127 2.75 -9.55 -1.13
C LYS A 127 1.62 -8.98 -0.26
N GLU A 128 0.63 -8.36 -0.90
CA GLU A 128 -0.50 -7.74 -0.21
C GLU A 128 -1.28 -8.74 0.65
N GLU A 129 -1.28 -10.01 0.28
CA GLU A 129 -1.87 -11.10 1.05
C GLU A 129 -1.28 -11.22 2.45
N GLU A 130 0.02 -10.97 2.62
CA GLU A 130 0.67 -11.04 3.93
C GLU A 130 0.20 -9.91 4.86
N GLY A 131 0.12 -8.68 4.34
CA GLY A 131 -0.45 -7.55 5.07
C GLY A 131 -1.93 -7.76 5.37
N GLY A 132 -2.69 -8.19 4.36
CA GLY A 132 -4.10 -8.53 4.48
C GLY A 132 -4.36 -9.57 5.57
N PHE A 133 -3.55 -10.62 5.65
CA PHE A 133 -3.67 -11.67 6.66
C PHE A 133 -3.57 -11.14 8.09
N LEU A 134 -2.55 -10.35 8.38
CA LEU A 134 -2.40 -9.75 9.72
C LEU A 134 -3.61 -8.88 10.09
N LEU A 135 -4.12 -8.12 9.12
CA LEU A 135 -5.28 -7.25 9.32
C LEU A 135 -6.57 -8.04 9.50
N GLY A 136 -6.74 -9.14 8.77
CA GLY A 136 -7.88 -10.05 8.92
C GLY A 136 -7.90 -10.73 10.29
N TYR A 137 -6.74 -11.21 10.73
CA TYR A 137 -6.59 -11.79 12.06
C TYR A 137 -6.88 -10.78 13.16
N LEU A 138 -6.34 -9.57 13.05
CA LEU A 138 -6.64 -8.48 13.99
C LEU A 138 -8.12 -8.12 14.00
N ALA A 139 -8.75 -7.96 12.84
CA ALA A 139 -10.16 -7.60 12.76
C ALA A 139 -11.04 -8.70 13.38
N ALA A 140 -10.75 -9.98 13.12
CA ALA A 140 -11.45 -11.10 13.72
C ALA A 140 -11.28 -11.17 15.25
N SER A 141 -10.08 -10.84 15.75
CA SER A 141 -9.80 -10.78 17.19
C SER A 141 -10.55 -9.66 17.91
N MET A 142 -10.83 -8.56 17.20
CA MET A 142 -11.36 -7.32 17.76
C MET A 142 -12.89 -7.20 17.62
N THR A 143 -13.48 -7.83 16.60
CA THR A 143 -14.92 -7.71 16.34
C THR A 143 -15.76 -8.18 17.53
N LYS A 144 -16.91 -7.53 17.74
CA LYS A 144 -17.91 -7.89 18.75
C LYS A 144 -19.22 -8.38 18.13
N THR A 145 -19.26 -8.40 16.80
CA THR A 145 -20.44 -8.82 16.05
C THR A 145 -20.23 -10.12 15.27
N ASN A 146 -19.00 -10.66 15.28
CA ASN A 146 -18.54 -11.75 14.44
C ASN A 146 -18.73 -11.47 12.94
N LYS A 147 -18.69 -10.16 12.56
CA LYS A 147 -18.76 -9.72 11.17
C LYS A 147 -17.78 -8.58 10.95
N VAL A 148 -16.95 -8.74 9.94
CA VAL A 148 -16.01 -7.71 9.49
C VAL A 148 -16.20 -7.42 8.00
N GLY A 149 -15.73 -6.29 7.52
CA GLY A 149 -15.92 -5.88 6.14
C GLY A 149 -14.61 -5.74 5.38
N PHE A 150 -14.67 -5.95 4.07
CA PHE A 150 -13.64 -5.55 3.10
C PHE A 150 -14.27 -4.73 1.98
N ILE A 151 -13.68 -3.59 1.64
CA ILE A 151 -14.12 -2.76 0.52
C ILE A 151 -12.93 -2.50 -0.40
N GLY A 152 -12.97 -3.08 -1.61
CA GLY A 152 -11.97 -2.85 -2.67
C GLY A 152 -12.39 -1.77 -3.65
N GLY A 153 -11.42 -1.14 -4.31
CA GLY A 153 -11.66 -0.21 -5.41
C GLY A 153 -12.06 -0.94 -6.69
N LEU A 154 -11.08 -1.48 -7.40
CA LEU A 154 -11.24 -2.32 -8.58
C LEU A 154 -10.82 -3.77 -8.26
N GLU A 155 -11.40 -4.74 -8.96
CA GLU A 155 -11.01 -6.15 -8.85
C GLU A 155 -9.75 -6.45 -9.67
N ILE A 156 -8.65 -5.82 -9.32
CA ILE A 156 -7.32 -6.03 -9.91
C ILE A 156 -6.44 -6.86 -8.97
N PRO A 157 -5.37 -7.52 -9.47
CA PRO A 157 -4.56 -8.44 -8.69
C PRO A 157 -4.10 -7.94 -7.32
N PRO A 158 -3.49 -6.75 -7.16
CA PRO A 158 -3.05 -6.29 -5.84
C PRO A 158 -4.21 -6.10 -4.85
N VAL A 159 -5.39 -5.63 -5.30
CA VAL A 159 -6.58 -5.48 -4.44
C VAL A 159 -7.18 -6.85 -4.07
N LYS A 160 -7.14 -7.81 -5.01
CA LYS A 160 -7.58 -9.19 -4.73
C LYS A 160 -6.65 -9.89 -3.75
N ARG A 161 -5.33 -9.71 -3.84
CA ARG A 161 -4.39 -10.25 -2.84
C ARG A 161 -4.68 -9.72 -1.44
N TYR A 162 -4.97 -8.42 -1.30
CA TYR A 162 -5.42 -7.86 -0.01
C TYR A 162 -6.70 -8.53 0.50
N GLU A 163 -7.73 -8.68 -0.34
CA GLU A 163 -8.98 -9.35 0.04
C GLU A 163 -8.75 -10.79 0.48
N ILE A 164 -8.04 -11.58 -0.33
CA ILE A 164 -7.76 -12.98 -0.04
C ILE A 164 -6.95 -13.12 1.25
N GLY A 165 -5.90 -12.33 1.41
CA GLY A 165 -5.12 -12.31 2.65
C GLY A 165 -5.98 -11.96 3.87
N TYR A 166 -6.83 -10.93 3.76
CA TYR A 166 -7.73 -10.54 4.84
C TYR A 166 -8.69 -11.66 5.24
N ARG A 167 -9.30 -12.32 4.26
CA ARG A 167 -10.19 -13.48 4.49
C ARG A 167 -9.42 -14.67 5.08
N SER A 168 -8.18 -14.91 4.62
CA SER A 168 -7.31 -15.94 5.18
C SER A 168 -6.97 -15.69 6.65
N GLY A 169 -6.72 -14.42 7.02
CA GLY A 169 -6.47 -14.01 8.41
C GLY A 169 -7.68 -14.24 9.32
N VAL A 170 -8.88 -13.91 8.82
CA VAL A 170 -10.15 -14.21 9.53
C VAL A 170 -10.36 -15.72 9.68
N GLU A 171 -10.10 -16.50 8.63
CA GLU A 171 -10.21 -17.95 8.67
C GLU A 171 -9.20 -18.57 9.64
N ALA A 172 -7.96 -18.05 9.66
CA ALA A 172 -6.94 -18.45 10.63
C ALA A 172 -7.42 -18.25 12.07
N PHE A 173 -7.96 -17.07 12.37
CA PHE A 173 -8.52 -16.79 13.69
C PHE A 173 -9.65 -17.77 14.05
N ASN A 174 -10.58 -18.00 13.12
CA ASN A 174 -11.69 -18.94 13.33
C ASN A 174 -11.21 -20.35 13.68
N GLN A 175 -10.25 -20.87 12.92
CA GLN A 175 -9.72 -22.21 13.14
C GLN A 175 -8.95 -22.30 14.47
N ILE A 176 -8.14 -21.30 14.81
CA ILE A 176 -7.32 -21.29 16.04
C ILE A 176 -8.18 -21.14 17.29
N LYS A 177 -9.15 -20.22 17.26
CA LYS A 177 -9.96 -19.86 18.45
C LYS A 177 -11.29 -20.60 18.52
N GLY A 178 -11.67 -21.37 17.48
CA GLY A 178 -12.97 -22.05 17.41
C GLY A 178 -14.15 -21.11 17.25
N GLU A 179 -13.91 -19.97 16.61
CA GLU A 179 -14.88 -18.90 16.36
C GLU A 179 -15.51 -19.01 14.96
N ASN A 180 -16.44 -18.13 14.63
CA ASN A 180 -17.11 -18.08 13.33
C ASN A 180 -17.35 -16.64 12.89
N VAL A 181 -16.25 -15.90 12.70
CA VAL A 181 -16.28 -14.55 12.14
C VAL A 181 -16.44 -14.63 10.63
N THR A 182 -17.31 -13.79 10.06
CA THR A 182 -17.59 -13.74 8.62
C THR A 182 -17.13 -12.42 8.01
N VAL A 183 -16.71 -12.44 6.74
CA VAL A 183 -16.30 -11.26 5.99
C VAL A 183 -17.37 -10.87 4.98
N ILE A 184 -17.81 -9.61 5.02
CA ILE A 184 -18.67 -9.00 4.01
C ILE A 184 -17.76 -8.27 3.02
N THR A 185 -17.76 -8.68 1.75
CA THR A 185 -16.92 -8.03 0.72
C THR A 185 -17.75 -7.17 -0.21
N GLY A 186 -17.16 -6.06 -0.66
CA GLY A 186 -17.75 -5.18 -1.65
C GLY A 186 -16.70 -4.48 -2.51
N TYR A 187 -17.06 -4.16 -3.75
CA TYR A 187 -16.20 -3.43 -4.68
C TYR A 187 -16.89 -2.18 -5.20
N VAL A 188 -16.16 -1.08 -5.21
CA VAL A 188 -16.67 0.21 -5.67
C VAL A 188 -16.73 0.28 -7.19
N GLY A 189 -15.78 -0.37 -7.89
CA GLY A 189 -15.59 -0.26 -9.34
C GLY A 189 -14.83 1.02 -9.73
N SER A 190 -14.25 1.72 -8.75
CA SER A 190 -13.46 2.94 -8.92
C SER A 190 -12.57 3.14 -7.69
N PHE A 191 -11.42 3.81 -7.84
CA PHE A 191 -10.61 4.24 -6.70
C PHE A 191 -10.97 5.64 -6.20
N THR A 192 -11.82 6.40 -6.92
CA THR A 192 -12.10 7.81 -6.64
C THR A 192 -13.56 8.13 -6.30
N ASP A 193 -14.48 7.16 -6.43
CA ASP A 193 -15.90 7.37 -6.11
C ASP A 193 -16.16 7.30 -4.60
N SER A 194 -15.89 8.39 -3.90
CA SER A 194 -16.09 8.53 -2.46
C SER A 194 -17.56 8.35 -2.04
N SER A 195 -18.51 8.77 -2.88
CA SER A 195 -19.94 8.66 -2.58
C SER A 195 -20.39 7.21 -2.52
N LYS A 196 -20.02 6.42 -3.54
CA LYS A 196 -20.32 4.98 -3.58
C LYS A 196 -19.57 4.22 -2.52
N THR A 197 -18.30 4.59 -2.24
CA THR A 197 -17.50 4.00 -1.16
C THR A 197 -18.20 4.16 0.19
N LYS A 198 -18.66 5.38 0.54
CA LYS A 198 -19.40 5.63 1.78
C LYS A 198 -20.69 4.83 1.85
N GLN A 199 -21.46 4.74 0.75
CA GLN A 199 -22.69 3.95 0.72
C GLN A 199 -22.45 2.47 0.99
N ILE A 200 -21.39 1.87 0.40
CA ILE A 200 -21.02 0.48 0.66
C ILE A 200 -20.59 0.30 2.11
N ALA A 201 -19.80 1.23 2.67
CA ALA A 201 -19.38 1.17 4.07
C ALA A 201 -20.57 1.22 5.04
N LEU A 202 -21.53 2.14 4.82
CA LEU A 202 -22.76 2.20 5.61
C LEU A 202 -23.55 0.89 5.50
N SER A 203 -23.67 0.34 4.28
CA SER A 203 -24.32 -0.96 4.08
C SER A 203 -23.61 -2.09 4.85
N HIS A 204 -22.28 -2.14 4.88
CA HIS A 204 -21.55 -3.13 5.68
C HIS A 204 -21.83 -2.98 7.18
N TYR A 205 -21.84 -1.76 7.71
CA TYR A 205 -22.20 -1.50 9.11
C TYR A 205 -23.66 -1.90 9.42
N ASP A 206 -24.60 -1.58 8.52
CA ASP A 206 -26.01 -1.97 8.66
C ASP A 206 -26.21 -3.50 8.66
N HIS A 207 -25.38 -4.24 7.92
CA HIS A 207 -25.36 -5.69 7.90
C HIS A 207 -24.58 -6.30 9.09
N GLY A 208 -24.09 -5.46 9.98
CA GLY A 208 -23.52 -5.83 11.26
C GLY A 208 -22.00 -5.91 11.30
N ALA A 209 -21.27 -5.52 10.27
CA ALA A 209 -19.83 -5.32 10.40
C ALA A 209 -19.53 -4.22 11.44
N ASP A 210 -18.46 -4.36 12.19
CA ASP A 210 -18.00 -3.34 13.12
C ASP A 210 -16.56 -2.89 12.84
N ILE A 211 -15.86 -3.62 11.96
CA ILE A 211 -14.52 -3.29 11.48
C ILE A 211 -14.50 -3.46 9.96
N ILE A 212 -14.04 -2.45 9.23
CA ILE A 212 -13.94 -2.50 7.76
C ILE A 212 -12.50 -2.22 7.33
N PHE A 213 -11.89 -3.17 6.62
CA PHE A 213 -10.65 -2.95 5.88
C PHE A 213 -10.98 -2.33 4.51
N THR A 214 -10.33 -1.24 4.18
CA THR A 214 -10.54 -0.54 2.91
C THR A 214 -9.29 -0.61 2.03
N GLY A 215 -9.48 -0.94 0.75
CA GLY A 215 -8.50 -0.81 -0.34
C GLY A 215 -8.96 0.23 -1.37
N VAL A 216 -9.60 1.28 -0.89
CA VAL A 216 -10.13 2.40 -1.69
C VAL A 216 -10.23 3.63 -0.79
N THR A 217 -10.71 4.75 -1.26
CA THR A 217 -10.85 6.04 -0.54
C THR A 217 -11.15 5.91 0.96
N THR A 218 -10.11 5.82 1.80
CA THR A 218 -10.22 5.59 3.26
C THR A 218 -11.06 6.67 3.95
N ALA A 219 -10.95 7.93 3.52
CA ALA A 219 -11.71 9.04 4.08
C ALA A 219 -13.23 8.79 4.02
N ALA A 220 -13.74 8.20 2.95
CA ALA A 220 -15.17 7.92 2.80
C ALA A 220 -15.65 6.81 3.76
N VAL A 221 -14.81 5.81 4.03
CA VAL A 221 -15.11 4.75 5.01
C VAL A 221 -15.01 5.29 6.43
N ILE A 222 -14.06 6.19 6.70
CA ILE A 222 -13.95 6.91 7.98
C ILE A 222 -15.21 7.76 8.24
N ASP A 223 -15.72 8.47 7.23
CA ASP A 223 -16.94 9.25 7.37
C ASP A 223 -18.14 8.37 7.72
N ALA A 224 -18.25 7.19 7.12
CA ALA A 224 -19.28 6.22 7.49
C ALA A 224 -19.10 5.69 8.92
N ALA A 225 -17.85 5.33 9.32
CA ALA A 225 -17.55 4.86 10.66
C ALA A 225 -17.85 5.91 11.73
N LYS A 226 -17.55 7.17 11.46
CA LYS A 226 -17.87 8.29 12.36
C LYS A 226 -19.38 8.47 12.49
N GLU A 227 -20.13 8.48 11.40
CA GLU A 227 -21.58 8.62 11.39
C GLU A 227 -22.25 7.55 12.26
N VAL A 228 -21.90 6.29 12.05
CA VAL A 228 -22.45 5.16 12.81
C VAL A 228 -21.91 5.14 14.24
N GLY A 229 -20.61 5.35 14.43
CA GLY A 229 -19.94 5.35 15.73
C GLY A 229 -20.41 6.50 16.64
N SER A 230 -20.51 7.71 16.12
CA SER A 230 -21.01 8.86 16.88
C SER A 230 -22.44 8.63 17.36
N SER A 231 -23.30 8.10 16.49
CA SER A 231 -24.66 7.73 16.90
C SER A 231 -24.68 6.62 17.97
N PHE A 232 -23.83 5.62 17.83
CA PHE A 232 -23.72 4.52 18.79
C PHE A 232 -23.18 4.95 20.14
N TYR A 233 -22.17 5.80 20.15
CA TYR A 233 -21.55 6.34 21.36
C TYR A 233 -22.37 7.47 22.00
N GLY A 234 -23.26 8.12 21.25
CA GLY A 234 -23.93 9.35 21.69
C GLY A 234 -23.00 10.55 21.74
N LEU A 235 -21.95 10.54 20.92
CA LEU A 235 -20.93 11.57 20.82
C LEU A 235 -21.09 12.39 19.53
N PRO A 236 -20.61 13.64 19.48
CA PRO A 236 -20.53 14.38 18.23
C PRO A 236 -19.42 13.83 17.33
N ASP A 237 -19.52 14.05 16.01
CA ASP A 237 -18.56 13.54 15.01
C ASP A 237 -17.11 14.03 15.23
N ASN A 238 -16.93 15.12 15.95
CA ASN A 238 -15.64 15.70 16.30
C ASN A 238 -15.25 15.44 17.76
N ALA A 239 -15.82 14.42 18.40
CA ALA A 239 -15.48 14.05 19.77
C ALA A 239 -13.96 13.83 19.91
N PRO A 240 -13.35 14.29 21.03
CA PRO A 240 -11.94 14.05 21.26
C PRO A 240 -11.65 12.58 21.55
N LEU A 241 -10.43 12.14 21.21
CA LEU A 241 -10.00 10.74 21.29
C LEU A 241 -10.28 10.09 22.65
N ASN A 242 -10.04 10.81 23.76
CA ASN A 242 -10.27 10.26 25.10
C ASN A 242 -11.75 9.88 25.34
N GLN A 243 -12.70 10.65 24.84
CA GLN A 243 -14.12 10.30 24.95
C GLN A 243 -14.49 9.09 24.10
N ILE A 244 -13.93 9.00 22.89
CA ILE A 244 -14.12 7.81 22.02
C ILE A 244 -13.59 6.56 22.70
N ILE A 245 -12.42 6.63 23.34
CA ILE A 245 -11.82 5.51 24.08
C ILE A 245 -12.66 5.15 25.31
N GLU A 246 -13.14 6.13 26.08
CA GLU A 246 -14.02 5.91 27.24
C GLU A 246 -15.30 5.17 26.83
N GLU A 247 -15.98 5.65 25.79
CA GLU A 247 -17.21 5.03 25.28
C GLU A 247 -16.94 3.63 24.69
N TYR A 248 -15.81 3.42 24.00
CA TYR A 248 -15.43 2.10 23.54
C TYR A 248 -15.33 1.09 24.68
N PHE A 249 -14.68 1.45 25.79
CA PHE A 249 -14.57 0.54 26.93
C PHE A 249 -15.89 0.40 27.70
N GLU A 250 -16.72 1.45 27.79
CA GLU A 250 -18.02 1.38 28.44
C GLU A 250 -19.00 0.50 27.67
N LYS A 251 -19.07 0.66 26.34
CA LYS A 251 -19.99 -0.10 25.50
C LYS A 251 -19.43 -1.46 25.04
N GLY A 252 -18.11 -1.68 25.22
CA GLY A 252 -17.43 -2.91 24.86
C GLY A 252 -17.37 -3.20 23.34
N ARG A 253 -17.67 -2.19 22.50
CA ARG A 253 -17.69 -2.29 21.04
C ARG A 253 -17.33 -0.95 20.40
N GLY A 254 -16.68 -1.01 19.22
CA GLY A 254 -16.38 0.16 18.39
C GLY A 254 -16.77 -0.03 16.93
N TYR A 255 -16.67 1.04 16.16
CA TYR A 255 -16.76 1.02 14.71
C TYR A 255 -15.43 1.49 14.14
N PHE A 256 -14.68 0.57 13.55
CA PHE A 256 -13.32 0.83 13.12
C PHE A 256 -13.15 0.73 11.61
N VAL A 257 -12.16 1.45 11.14
CA VAL A 257 -11.62 1.38 9.78
C VAL A 257 -10.18 0.89 9.85
N ILE A 258 -9.81 0.01 8.95
CA ILE A 258 -8.41 -0.35 8.68
C ILE A 258 -8.04 0.32 7.36
N GLY A 259 -7.01 1.17 7.39
CA GLY A 259 -6.47 1.86 6.23
C GLY A 259 -5.54 0.99 5.38
N TYR A 260 -5.04 1.52 4.25
CA TYR A 260 -4.18 0.79 3.34
C TYR A 260 -3.00 1.62 2.85
N ASP A 261 -1.95 0.93 2.44
CA ASP A 261 -0.68 1.38 1.86
C ASP A 261 0.17 2.27 2.78
N MET A 262 -0.36 3.34 3.35
CA MET A 262 0.32 4.24 4.28
C MET A 262 -0.25 4.16 5.69
N ASP A 263 0.52 4.66 6.67
CA ASP A 263 0.01 4.90 8.02
C ASP A 263 -1.05 6.02 7.99
N GLN A 264 -2.30 5.65 8.13
CA GLN A 264 -3.47 6.54 8.10
C GLN A 264 -4.09 6.76 9.49
N ASP A 265 -3.44 6.28 10.54
CA ASP A 265 -3.92 6.34 11.93
C ASP A 265 -4.26 7.77 12.35
N TYR A 266 -3.53 8.77 11.83
CA TYR A 266 -3.68 10.19 12.13
C TYR A 266 -4.92 10.84 11.51
N ILE A 267 -5.55 10.21 10.50
CA ILE A 267 -6.69 10.81 9.79
C ILE A 267 -7.92 10.88 10.70
N ALA A 268 -8.15 9.85 11.50
CA ALA A 268 -9.25 9.79 12.43
C ALA A 268 -8.86 9.01 13.70
N PRO A 269 -8.13 9.64 14.64
CA PRO A 269 -7.74 9.01 15.89
C PRO A 269 -8.95 8.41 16.64
N GLY A 270 -8.85 7.11 16.98
CA GLY A 270 -9.92 6.36 17.65
C GLY A 270 -10.89 5.65 16.70
N TYR A 271 -10.97 6.03 15.42
CA TYR A 271 -11.73 5.33 14.39
C TYR A 271 -10.86 4.51 13.45
N VAL A 272 -9.64 4.96 13.16
CA VAL A 272 -8.69 4.12 12.40
C VAL A 272 -7.98 3.19 13.38
N LEU A 273 -8.26 1.88 13.27
CA LEU A 273 -7.68 0.85 14.15
C LEU A 273 -6.19 0.68 13.87
N THR A 274 -5.85 0.55 12.61
CA THR A 274 -4.50 0.42 12.05
C THR A 274 -4.57 0.60 10.54
N SER A 275 -3.44 0.50 9.85
CA SER A 275 -3.37 0.53 8.39
C SER A 275 -2.44 -0.57 7.88
N SER A 276 -2.71 -1.14 6.70
CA SER A 276 -1.67 -1.85 5.97
C SER A 276 -0.55 -0.90 5.61
N ARG A 277 0.67 -1.36 5.76
CA ARG A 277 1.87 -0.62 5.33
C ARG A 277 2.45 -1.33 4.11
N LYS A 278 2.41 -0.65 2.97
CA LYS A 278 2.99 -1.07 1.70
C LYS A 278 4.08 -0.07 1.36
N LYS A 279 5.33 -0.51 1.37
CA LYS A 279 6.52 0.35 1.31
C LYS A 279 6.83 0.82 -0.11
N VAL A 280 5.84 1.42 -0.77
CA VAL A 280 5.99 2.02 -2.11
C VAL A 280 6.99 3.19 -2.11
N ASP A 281 7.11 3.90 -0.97
CA ASP A 281 8.12 4.92 -0.71
C ASP A 281 9.54 4.37 -0.80
N VAL A 282 9.78 3.25 -0.13
CA VAL A 282 11.10 2.57 -0.15
C VAL A 282 11.39 2.01 -1.54
N ALA A 283 10.41 1.39 -2.21
CA ALA A 283 10.58 0.86 -3.56
C ALA A 283 10.95 1.97 -4.58
N ALA A 284 10.27 3.11 -4.53
CA ALA A 284 10.60 4.26 -5.37
C ALA A 284 12.00 4.81 -5.07
N PHE A 285 12.33 4.99 -3.80
CA PHE A 285 13.66 5.45 -3.37
C PHE A 285 14.78 4.53 -3.83
N GLU A 286 14.65 3.21 -3.59
CA GLU A 286 15.66 2.22 -3.95
C GLU A 286 15.83 2.10 -5.47
N GLY A 287 14.74 2.19 -6.23
CA GLY A 287 14.79 2.23 -7.69
C GLY A 287 15.58 3.43 -8.21
N ILE A 288 15.32 4.64 -7.67
CA ILE A 288 16.07 5.86 -8.00
C ILE A 288 17.53 5.71 -7.60
N ARG A 289 17.80 5.23 -6.39
CA ARG A 289 19.16 5.02 -5.88
C ARG A 289 19.94 4.04 -6.78
N SER A 290 19.30 2.97 -7.23
CA SER A 290 19.89 2.00 -8.15
C SER A 290 20.23 2.65 -9.50
N ALA A 291 19.35 3.49 -10.06
CA ALA A 291 19.61 4.20 -11.31
C ALA A 291 20.80 5.19 -11.20
N LEU A 292 20.98 5.81 -10.02
CA LEU A 292 22.05 6.79 -9.79
C LEU A 292 23.42 6.14 -9.54
N TYR A 293 23.48 5.10 -8.69
CA TYR A 293 24.76 4.59 -8.17
C TYR A 293 25.20 3.24 -8.74
N ASP A 294 24.26 2.44 -9.22
CA ASP A 294 24.60 1.10 -9.66
C ASP A 294 25.11 1.14 -11.10
N ARG A 295 26.33 0.68 -11.31
CA ARG A 295 26.90 0.53 -12.65
C ARG A 295 26.05 -0.41 -13.54
N ASN A 296 25.27 -1.28 -12.91
CA ASN A 296 24.22 -2.08 -13.52
C ASN A 296 22.93 -1.77 -12.78
N PHE A 297 22.03 -1.03 -13.41
CA PHE A 297 20.69 -0.78 -12.89
C PHE A 297 20.03 -2.10 -12.46
N ASN A 298 19.47 -2.12 -11.25
CA ASN A 298 18.84 -3.33 -10.69
C ASN A 298 17.50 -3.61 -11.38
N SER A 299 17.57 -3.92 -12.68
CA SER A 299 16.40 -4.24 -13.49
C SER A 299 15.81 -5.61 -13.11
N GLY A 300 14.56 -5.83 -13.50
CA GLY A 300 13.87 -7.08 -13.22
C GLY A 300 12.63 -6.90 -12.37
N HIS A 301 12.08 -8.02 -11.87
CA HIS A 301 10.87 -8.01 -11.04
C HIS A 301 11.24 -8.33 -9.59
N HIS A 302 10.93 -7.39 -8.70
CA HIS A 302 11.18 -7.45 -7.27
C HIS A 302 9.84 -7.56 -6.55
N VAL A 303 9.66 -8.66 -5.82
CA VAL A 303 8.43 -8.90 -5.03
C VAL A 303 8.78 -8.71 -3.57
N LEU A 304 8.14 -7.74 -2.90
CA LEU A 304 8.45 -7.32 -1.55
C LEU A 304 7.36 -7.77 -0.58
N GLY A 305 7.74 -8.54 0.41
CA GLY A 305 6.86 -9.05 1.47
C GLY A 305 7.23 -8.53 2.86
N ILE A 306 6.73 -9.22 3.89
CA ILE A 306 7.10 -8.97 5.29
C ILE A 306 8.58 -9.32 5.53
N GLU A 307 9.12 -10.31 4.84
CA GLU A 307 10.53 -10.70 4.92
C GLU A 307 11.45 -9.52 4.57
N ASP A 308 11.11 -8.78 3.51
CA ASP A 308 11.86 -7.63 3.01
C ASP A 308 11.44 -6.31 3.67
N GLU A 309 10.57 -6.37 4.67
CA GLU A 309 9.93 -5.20 5.29
C GLU A 309 9.11 -4.35 4.28
N GLY A 310 8.78 -4.91 3.12
CA GLY A 310 7.96 -4.29 2.08
C GLY A 310 6.48 -4.21 2.46
N MET A 311 6.02 -5.15 3.28
CA MET A 311 4.67 -5.21 3.82
C MET A 311 4.67 -5.19 5.34
N GLY A 312 3.55 -4.79 5.95
CA GLY A 312 3.36 -4.80 7.41
C GLY A 312 2.08 -4.08 7.81
N ILE A 313 1.99 -3.72 9.09
CA ILE A 313 0.88 -2.92 9.65
C ILE A 313 1.40 -1.68 10.38
N SER A 314 0.57 -0.65 10.51
CA SER A 314 0.93 0.57 11.25
C SER A 314 1.03 0.31 12.76
N PRO A 315 1.71 1.18 13.53
CA PRO A 315 1.95 0.95 14.95
C PRO A 315 0.71 1.12 15.85
N MET A 316 -0.47 1.37 15.29
CA MET A 316 -1.72 1.62 16.04
C MET A 316 -1.59 2.78 17.02
N LYS A 317 -1.03 3.89 16.57
CA LYS A 317 -0.63 5.02 17.43
C LYS A 317 -1.70 5.48 18.41
N TYR A 318 -2.97 5.46 17.99
CA TYR A 318 -4.09 5.99 18.80
C TYR A 318 -5.01 4.91 19.36
N THR A 319 -4.87 3.67 18.89
CA THR A 319 -5.80 2.56 19.18
C THR A 319 -5.13 1.38 19.86
N LYS A 320 -3.79 1.37 19.96
CA LYS A 320 -3.05 0.25 20.57
C LYS A 320 -3.52 -0.11 21.96
N GLY A 321 -3.91 0.89 22.78
CA GLY A 321 -4.46 0.68 24.12
C GLY A 321 -5.86 0.04 24.14
N MET A 322 -6.54 0.00 22.98
CA MET A 322 -7.85 -0.65 22.80
C MET A 322 -7.71 -2.12 22.38
N VAL A 323 -6.52 -2.51 21.87
CA VAL A 323 -6.21 -3.87 21.43
C VAL A 323 -5.65 -4.67 22.61
N PRO A 324 -6.18 -5.88 22.93
CA PRO A 324 -5.63 -6.71 23.97
C PRO A 324 -4.15 -7.06 23.73
N ASN A 325 -3.34 -7.07 24.79
CA ASN A 325 -1.92 -7.41 24.69
C ASN A 325 -1.65 -8.80 24.10
N GLU A 326 -2.54 -9.73 24.35
CA GLU A 326 -2.52 -11.08 23.76
C GLU A 326 -2.59 -11.00 22.23
N VAL A 327 -3.55 -10.25 21.68
CA VAL A 327 -3.70 -10.05 20.23
C VAL A 327 -2.45 -9.39 19.63
N ILE A 328 -1.85 -8.39 20.31
CA ILE A 328 -0.59 -7.79 19.87
C ILE A 328 0.53 -8.84 19.82
N ALA A 329 0.63 -9.71 20.82
CA ALA A 329 1.63 -10.77 20.85
C ALA A 329 1.41 -11.81 19.74
N GLU A 330 0.17 -12.17 19.46
CA GLU A 330 -0.21 -13.06 18.35
C GLU A 330 0.18 -12.47 16.99
N LEU A 331 -0.11 -11.19 16.76
CA LEU A 331 0.27 -10.50 15.51
C LEU A 331 1.79 -10.47 15.31
N VAL A 332 2.55 -10.18 16.36
CA VAL A 332 4.03 -10.19 16.31
C VAL A 332 4.54 -11.59 15.98
N PHE A 333 3.93 -12.62 16.56
CA PHE A 333 4.31 -14.00 16.29
C PHE A 333 3.96 -14.42 14.85
N LEU A 334 2.76 -14.11 14.35
CA LEU A 334 2.35 -14.37 12.98
C LEU A 334 3.27 -13.66 11.97
N GLN A 335 3.60 -12.40 12.25
CA GLN A 335 4.55 -11.64 11.42
C GLN A 335 5.93 -12.30 11.40
N LYS A 336 6.38 -12.84 12.53
CA LYS A 336 7.64 -13.58 12.60
C LYS A 336 7.60 -14.85 11.75
N LEU A 337 6.53 -15.66 11.83
CA LEU A 337 6.38 -16.87 11.01
C LEU A 337 6.44 -16.58 9.51
N MET A 338 5.80 -15.48 9.06
CA MET A 338 5.89 -15.04 7.67
C MET A 338 7.31 -14.62 7.30
N LYS A 339 7.97 -13.85 8.18
CA LYS A 339 9.35 -13.40 7.97
C LYS A 339 10.35 -14.57 7.90
N ASP A 340 10.10 -15.62 8.65
CA ASP A 340 10.91 -16.84 8.66
C ASP A 340 10.54 -17.83 7.52
N GLY A 341 9.50 -17.51 6.69
CA GLY A 341 9.01 -18.37 5.61
C GLY A 341 8.33 -19.64 6.10
N GLU A 342 7.81 -19.64 7.33
CA GLU A 342 7.15 -20.80 7.94
C GLU A 342 5.65 -20.89 7.60
N VAL A 343 5.12 -19.85 6.93
CA VAL A 343 3.71 -19.75 6.54
C VAL A 343 3.60 -19.11 5.16
N ASP A 344 2.90 -19.78 4.25
CA ASP A 344 2.48 -19.25 2.96
C ASP A 344 1.03 -18.79 3.04
N ILE A 345 0.79 -17.51 2.72
CA ILE A 345 -0.54 -16.93 2.74
C ILE A 345 -1.20 -17.10 1.37
N PRO A 346 -2.47 -17.56 1.31
CA PRO A 346 -3.22 -17.67 0.07
C PRO A 346 -3.27 -16.36 -0.73
N GLN A 347 -3.06 -16.47 -2.05
CA GLN A 347 -3.09 -15.34 -2.99
C GLN A 347 -4.34 -15.33 -3.87
N ASN A 348 -5.11 -16.43 -3.87
CA ASN A 348 -6.30 -16.61 -4.71
C ASN A 348 -7.35 -17.51 -4.02
N GLU A 349 -8.55 -17.54 -4.60
CA GLU A 349 -9.70 -18.30 -4.06
C GLU A 349 -9.44 -19.81 -3.94
N ALA A 350 -8.66 -20.39 -4.85
CA ALA A 350 -8.40 -21.84 -4.82
C ALA A 350 -7.49 -22.19 -3.64
N GLU A 351 -6.47 -21.37 -3.39
CA GLU A 351 -5.57 -21.52 -2.26
C GLU A 351 -6.31 -21.26 -0.93
N LEU A 352 -7.14 -20.22 -0.87
CA LEU A 352 -7.96 -19.92 0.30
C LEU A 352 -8.89 -21.10 0.63
N GLY A 353 -9.51 -21.72 -0.38
CA GLY A 353 -10.41 -22.88 -0.18
C GLY A 353 -9.71 -24.13 0.39
N SER A 354 -8.40 -24.21 0.30
CA SER A 354 -7.58 -25.31 0.85
C SER A 354 -6.69 -24.90 2.03
N PHE A 355 -6.84 -23.66 2.50
CA PHE A 355 -6.00 -23.11 3.56
C PHE A 355 -6.29 -23.81 4.91
N ASP A 356 -5.26 -24.42 5.47
CA ASP A 356 -5.32 -25.13 6.76
C ASP A 356 -4.28 -24.56 7.74
N VAL A 357 -4.77 -23.86 8.73
CA VAL A 357 -3.96 -23.25 9.81
C VAL A 357 -3.30 -24.29 10.71
N ASN A 358 -3.77 -25.55 10.73
CA ASN A 358 -3.10 -26.61 11.51
C ASN A 358 -1.65 -26.88 11.03
N SER A 359 -1.29 -26.39 9.84
CA SER A 359 0.10 -26.34 9.39
C SER A 359 0.91 -25.27 10.13
N ILE A 360 0.25 -24.27 10.77
CA ILE A 360 0.87 -23.18 11.52
C ILE A 360 0.86 -23.57 12.99
N ASN A 361 2.01 -23.96 13.52
CA ASN A 361 2.14 -24.28 14.94
C ASN A 361 2.13 -23.00 15.80
N ILE A 362 0.92 -22.49 16.09
CA ILE A 362 0.73 -21.32 16.95
C ILE A 362 0.65 -21.79 18.41
N PRO A 363 1.55 -21.33 19.25
CA PRO A 363 1.67 -21.85 20.65
C PRO A 363 0.69 -21.20 21.64
N PHE A 364 -0.43 -20.61 21.19
CA PHE A 364 -1.39 -19.89 22.05
C PHE A 364 -2.71 -20.62 22.26
#